data_f2fbab3d1a9131a6b992325bd3b461f5
#
_entry.id   f2fbab3d1a9131a6b992325bd3b461f5
#
_cell.length_a   1.000
_cell.length_b   1.000
_cell.length_c   1.000
_cell.angle_alpha   90.00
_cell.angle_beta   90.00
_cell.angle_gamma   90.00
#
_symmetry.space_group_name_H-M   'P 1'
#
loop_
_entity.id
_entity.type
_entity.pdbx_description
1 polymer ?
#
loop_
_entity_poly.entity_id
_entity_poly.type
_entity_poly.pdbx_seq_one_letter_code
_entity_poly.pdbx_strand_id
1 'polypeptide(L)'
;MPICSLAARSTRTLASRSVGCCDVGEAVAVELFVDRARAVQPEFAPRADERAAVVEIVRRLDGLPLAIELAAARLHTHEVDEVIAGLDRPLTLLSTGYRTSPRHSSLAALVTWSYELLDDGLQETFAAVSVFSSPFSVDDAAAVCASVPGAIANALDQLVERSLVTRAPGGRFALLETLRAFGWQRLIGSGRADAVGERHARRMVEWA
;
A
#
# COMPACT_ATOMS: atom_id res chain seq x y z
N MET A 1 -30.55 63.54 -34.47
CA MET A 1 -31.88 62.94 -34.35
C MET A 1 -31.80 61.56 -34.99
N PRO A 2 -32.42 60.51 -34.49
CA PRO A 2 -32.53 60.02 -33.12
C PRO A 2 -31.97 58.63 -32.98
N ILE A 3 -31.75 58.25 -31.72
CA ILE A 3 -32.35 57.16 -30.96
C ILE A 3 -32.22 55.74 -31.56
N CYS A 4 -31.51 54.87 -30.90
CA CYS A 4 -32.16 53.69 -30.34
C CYS A 4 -31.24 52.97 -29.33
N SER A 5 -31.62 53.07 -28.11
CA SER A 5 -31.52 52.11 -27.04
C SER A 5 -31.81 50.71 -27.53
N LEU A 6 -31.07 49.69 -27.13
CA LEU A 6 -31.63 48.56 -26.40
C LEU A 6 -30.59 47.51 -26.01
N ALA A 7 -30.69 47.17 -24.77
CA ALA A 7 -30.55 45.83 -24.20
C ALA A 7 -29.14 45.28 -24.02
N ALA A 8 -28.65 45.54 -22.83
CA ALA A 8 -27.82 44.64 -22.08
C ALA A 8 -28.39 43.22 -22.08
N ARG A 9 -27.72 42.28 -22.71
CA ARG A 9 -27.86 40.87 -22.39
C ARG A 9 -26.58 40.40 -21.69
N SER A 10 -26.77 40.21 -20.42
CA SER A 10 -25.85 39.53 -19.52
C SER A 10 -25.40 38.21 -20.14
N THR A 11 -24.25 38.19 -20.77
CA THR A 11 -23.53 36.94 -21.01
C THR A 11 -22.76 36.63 -19.75
N ARG A 12 -23.37 35.81 -18.93
CA ARG A 12 -22.71 35.16 -17.81
C ARG A 12 -21.54 34.35 -18.38
N THR A 13 -20.35 34.91 -18.28
CA THR A 13 -19.09 34.24 -18.58
C THR A 13 -19.01 33.02 -17.70
N LEU A 14 -19.29 31.85 -18.26
CA LEU A 14 -18.87 30.57 -17.69
C LEU A 14 -17.34 30.63 -17.66
N ALA A 15 -16.80 30.96 -16.51
CA ALA A 15 -15.40 30.74 -16.24
C ALA A 15 -15.13 29.24 -16.46
N SER A 16 -14.54 28.94 -17.61
CA SER A 16 -13.93 27.65 -17.86
C SER A 16 -12.82 27.50 -16.82
N ARG A 17 -13.13 26.83 -15.71
CA ARG A 17 -12.09 26.32 -14.83
C ARG A 17 -11.25 25.41 -15.72
N SER A 18 -10.04 25.83 -16.00
CA SER A 18 -9.02 24.98 -16.60
C SER A 18 -8.88 23.76 -15.68
N VAL A 19 -9.37 22.62 -16.17
CA VAL A 19 -9.10 21.32 -15.56
C VAL A 19 -7.60 21.12 -15.73
N GLY A 20 -6.84 21.47 -14.71
CA GLY A 20 -5.40 21.34 -14.71
C GLY A 20 -5.00 19.87 -14.75
N CYS A 21 -3.83 19.59 -15.28
CA CYS A 21 -3.24 18.24 -15.38
C CYS A 21 -3.18 17.49 -14.02
N CYS A 22 -3.33 18.21 -12.90
CA CYS A 22 -3.43 17.65 -11.54
C CYS A 22 -4.76 16.92 -11.29
N ASP A 23 -5.87 17.38 -11.89
CA ASP A 23 -7.19 16.79 -11.67
C ASP A 23 -7.34 15.38 -12.30
N VAL A 24 -6.64 15.09 -13.40
CA VAL A 24 -6.71 13.79 -14.07
C VAL A 24 -5.96 12.74 -13.26
N GLY A 25 -4.79 13.05 -12.73
CA GLY A 25 -4.01 12.14 -11.89
C GLY A 25 -4.74 11.80 -10.58
N GLU A 26 -5.38 12.77 -9.96
CA GLU A 26 -6.19 12.58 -8.75
C GLU A 26 -7.42 11.71 -9.03
N ALA A 27 -8.11 11.91 -10.15
CA ALA A 27 -9.25 11.10 -10.53
C ALA A 27 -8.87 9.63 -10.74
N VAL A 28 -7.76 9.35 -11.44
CA VAL A 28 -7.24 7.99 -11.65
C VAL A 28 -6.84 7.34 -10.33
N ALA A 29 -6.21 8.10 -9.44
CA ALA A 29 -5.79 7.61 -8.13
C ALA A 29 -6.98 7.29 -7.21
N VAL A 30 -8.06 8.09 -7.28
CA VAL A 30 -9.34 7.80 -6.60
C VAL A 30 -10.01 6.54 -7.17
N GLU A 31 -10.01 6.37 -8.49
CA GLU A 31 -10.53 5.15 -9.12
C GLU A 31 -9.73 3.91 -8.67
N LEU A 32 -8.41 4.00 -8.63
CA LEU A 32 -7.56 2.93 -8.12
C LEU A 32 -7.92 2.57 -6.67
N PHE A 33 -8.10 3.58 -5.80
CA PHE A 33 -8.52 3.34 -4.42
C PHE A 33 -9.85 2.58 -4.36
N VAL A 34 -10.86 3.04 -5.11
CA VAL A 34 -12.19 2.42 -5.13
C VAL A 34 -12.13 0.99 -5.67
N ASP A 35 -11.35 0.73 -6.71
CA ASP A 35 -11.16 -0.62 -7.25
C ASP A 35 -10.52 -1.57 -6.23
N ARG A 36 -9.49 -1.12 -5.54
CA ARG A 36 -8.82 -1.91 -4.49
C ARG A 36 -9.70 -2.09 -3.26
N ALA A 37 -10.47 -1.08 -2.88
CA ALA A 37 -11.46 -1.17 -1.82
C ALA A 37 -12.52 -2.24 -2.11
N ARG A 38 -13.02 -2.29 -3.35
CA ARG A 38 -13.98 -3.33 -3.78
C ARG A 38 -13.39 -4.74 -3.81
N ALA A 39 -12.10 -4.88 -4.00
CA ALA A 39 -11.44 -6.19 -3.94
C ALA A 39 -11.49 -6.80 -2.53
N VAL A 40 -11.49 -5.97 -1.48
CA VAL A 40 -11.57 -6.41 -0.07
C VAL A 40 -12.98 -6.27 0.52
N GLN A 41 -13.79 -5.35 -0.01
CA GLN A 41 -15.18 -5.09 0.39
C GLN A 41 -16.04 -4.89 -0.86
N PRO A 42 -16.62 -5.96 -1.44
CA PRO A 42 -17.33 -5.90 -2.73
C PRO A 42 -18.47 -4.87 -2.79
N GLU A 43 -19.13 -4.61 -1.66
CA GLU A 43 -20.24 -3.65 -1.54
C GLU A 43 -19.74 -2.19 -1.37
N PHE A 44 -18.44 -1.95 -1.41
CA PHE A 44 -17.89 -0.60 -1.22
C PHE A 44 -18.33 0.34 -2.34
N ALA A 45 -19.18 1.30 -1.98
CA ALA A 45 -19.70 2.34 -2.84
C ALA A 45 -19.68 3.66 -2.07
N PRO A 46 -18.59 4.45 -2.16
CA PRO A 46 -18.42 5.63 -1.32
C PRO A 46 -19.54 6.65 -1.58
N ARG A 47 -20.22 7.07 -0.52
CA ARG A 47 -21.19 8.17 -0.52
C ARG A 47 -20.46 9.49 -0.77
N ALA A 48 -21.19 10.58 -0.92
CA ALA A 48 -20.60 11.88 -1.26
C ALA A 48 -19.60 12.39 -0.22
N ASP A 49 -19.86 12.17 1.06
CA ASP A 49 -18.98 12.45 2.20
C ASP A 49 -17.76 11.54 2.23
N GLU A 50 -17.95 10.24 2.08
CA GLU A 50 -16.87 9.25 1.98
C GLU A 50 -15.98 9.48 0.74
N ARG A 51 -16.57 9.96 -0.35
CA ARG A 51 -15.82 10.29 -1.55
C ARG A 51 -14.86 11.47 -1.33
N ALA A 52 -15.27 12.47 -0.55
CA ALA A 52 -14.40 13.56 -0.14
C ALA A 52 -13.24 13.05 0.74
N ALA A 53 -13.54 12.11 1.63
CA ALA A 53 -12.54 11.45 2.48
C ALA A 53 -11.54 10.61 1.66
N VAL A 54 -12.00 9.88 0.65
CA VAL A 54 -11.13 9.14 -0.28
C VAL A 54 -10.21 10.07 -1.05
N VAL A 55 -10.72 11.20 -1.55
CA VAL A 55 -9.90 12.23 -2.21
C VAL A 55 -8.81 12.75 -1.26
N GLU A 56 -9.15 12.99 -0.01
CA GLU A 56 -8.19 13.45 1.01
C GLU A 56 -7.12 12.38 1.29
N ILE A 57 -7.50 11.10 1.41
CA ILE A 57 -6.54 9.98 1.52
C ILE A 57 -5.57 9.99 0.34
N VAL A 58 -6.08 10.01 -0.87
CA VAL A 58 -5.26 9.98 -2.10
C VAL A 58 -4.28 11.16 -2.17
N ARG A 59 -4.72 12.36 -1.78
CA ARG A 59 -3.85 13.54 -1.71
C ARG A 59 -2.74 13.39 -0.69
N ARG A 60 -3.05 12.92 0.52
CA ARG A 60 -2.04 12.67 1.58
C ARG A 60 -1.02 11.61 1.18
N LEU A 61 -1.42 10.70 0.30
CA LEU A 61 -0.56 9.64 -0.25
C LEU A 61 0.18 10.07 -1.52
N ASP A 62 0.08 11.35 -1.94
CA ASP A 62 0.70 11.89 -3.16
C ASP A 62 0.38 11.08 -4.43
N GLY A 63 -0.76 10.39 -4.46
CA GLY A 63 -1.16 9.54 -5.57
C GLY A 63 -0.27 8.31 -5.78
N LEU A 64 0.55 7.92 -4.80
CA LEU A 64 1.45 6.75 -4.90
C LEU A 64 0.64 5.44 -4.95
N PRO A 65 0.69 4.65 -6.05
CA PRO A 65 -0.16 3.47 -6.22
C PRO A 65 -0.06 2.47 -5.06
N LEU A 66 1.14 2.12 -4.63
CA LEU A 66 1.35 1.20 -3.51
C LEU A 66 0.73 1.73 -2.21
N ALA A 67 0.87 3.03 -1.93
CA ALA A 67 0.29 3.63 -0.74
C ALA A 67 -1.24 3.60 -0.79
N ILE A 68 -1.83 3.83 -1.99
CA ILE A 68 -3.27 3.74 -2.23
C ILE A 68 -3.77 2.30 -2.03
N GLU A 69 -3.07 1.30 -2.55
CA GLU A 69 -3.42 -0.11 -2.38
C GLU A 69 -3.37 -0.53 -0.90
N LEU A 70 -2.33 -0.13 -0.17
CA LEU A 70 -2.21 -0.40 1.26
C LEU A 70 -3.31 0.30 2.08
N ALA A 71 -3.67 1.52 1.73
CA ALA A 71 -4.75 2.26 2.39
C ALA A 71 -6.12 1.63 2.11
N ALA A 72 -6.39 1.26 0.85
CA ALA A 72 -7.64 0.60 0.47
C ALA A 72 -7.80 -0.79 1.12
N ALA A 73 -6.72 -1.56 1.25
CA ALA A 73 -6.74 -2.85 1.96
C ALA A 73 -7.15 -2.72 3.45
N ARG A 74 -7.01 -1.51 4.05
CA ARG A 74 -7.46 -1.24 5.43
C ARG A 74 -8.98 -1.27 5.58
N LEU A 75 -9.73 -1.03 4.53
CA LEU A 75 -11.19 -1.07 4.58
C LEU A 75 -11.74 -2.47 4.88
N HIS A 76 -10.90 -3.51 4.86
CA HIS A 76 -11.29 -4.82 5.37
C HIS A 76 -11.63 -4.79 6.89
N THR A 77 -10.98 -3.92 7.66
CA THR A 77 -11.10 -3.87 9.12
C THR A 77 -11.37 -2.48 9.70
N HIS A 78 -11.34 -1.44 8.87
CA HIS A 78 -11.46 -0.04 9.29
C HIS A 78 -12.39 0.73 8.36
N GLU A 79 -13.08 1.73 8.91
CA GLU A 79 -13.86 2.68 8.12
C GLU A 79 -12.94 3.74 7.48
N VAL A 80 -13.44 4.44 6.45
CA VAL A 80 -12.66 5.45 5.69
C VAL A 80 -12.06 6.53 6.61
N ASP A 81 -12.84 6.99 7.61
CA ASP A 81 -12.41 8.02 8.56
C ASP A 81 -11.29 7.51 9.49
N GLU A 82 -11.32 6.23 9.85
CA GLU A 82 -10.26 5.60 10.63
C GLU A 82 -8.96 5.46 9.85
N VAL A 83 -9.07 5.22 8.53
CA VAL A 83 -7.90 5.22 7.63
C VAL A 83 -7.26 6.61 7.60
N ILE A 84 -8.04 7.69 7.49
CA ILE A 84 -7.53 9.07 7.56
C ILE A 84 -6.82 9.32 8.87
N ALA A 85 -7.46 8.97 10.00
CA ALA A 85 -6.87 9.16 11.33
C ALA A 85 -5.56 8.35 11.51
N GLY A 86 -5.48 7.18 10.87
CA GLY A 86 -4.26 6.36 10.85
C GLY A 86 -3.10 7.01 10.13
N LEU A 87 -3.37 7.80 9.07
CA LEU A 87 -2.35 8.55 8.34
C LEU A 87 -1.75 9.71 9.13
N ASP A 88 -2.47 10.22 10.14
CA ASP A 88 -2.01 11.33 11.00
C ASP A 88 -1.09 10.86 12.14
N ARG A 89 -0.87 9.55 12.32
CA ARG A 89 0.01 9.03 13.37
C ARG A 89 1.48 9.37 13.10
N PRO A 90 2.17 10.04 14.02
CA PRO A 90 3.57 10.39 13.83
C PRO A 90 4.44 9.11 13.80
N LEU A 91 5.24 8.99 12.74
CA LEU A 91 6.24 7.93 12.57
C LEU A 91 7.39 8.12 13.55
N THR A 92 7.29 7.60 14.75
CA THR A 92 8.36 7.66 15.75
C THR A 92 9.51 6.66 15.50
N LEU A 93 9.36 5.72 14.57
CA LEU A 93 10.28 4.57 14.44
C LEU A 93 11.22 4.59 13.21
N LEU A 94 11.10 5.56 12.29
CA LEU A 94 11.97 5.61 11.10
C LEU A 94 12.94 6.81 11.09
N SER A 95 13.24 7.41 12.23
CA SER A 95 14.16 8.56 12.34
C SER A 95 15.64 8.20 12.28
N THR A 96 16.01 6.96 12.04
CA THR A 96 17.42 6.56 11.90
C THR A 96 17.83 6.51 10.43
N GLY A 97 18.22 7.68 9.88
CA GLY A 97 19.24 7.72 8.84
C GLY A 97 18.84 8.13 7.42
N TYR A 98 17.56 8.29 7.07
CA TYR A 98 17.18 8.84 5.76
C TYR A 98 16.44 10.16 5.91
N ARG A 99 16.99 11.22 5.32
CA ARG A 99 16.28 12.50 5.12
C ARG A 99 15.18 12.26 4.09
N THR A 100 14.06 11.71 4.55
CA THR A 100 12.92 11.36 3.70
C THR A 100 12.14 12.62 3.34
N SER A 101 11.85 12.78 2.04
CA SER A 101 10.86 13.75 1.61
C SER A 101 9.49 13.41 2.24
N PRO A 102 8.57 14.37 2.40
CA PRO A 102 7.23 14.13 2.94
C PRO A 102 6.49 12.94 2.28
N ARG A 103 6.77 12.68 1.00
CA ARG A 103 6.20 11.58 0.21
C ARG A 103 6.55 10.20 0.74
N HIS A 104 7.77 10.00 1.21
CA HIS A 104 8.20 8.71 1.76
C HIS A 104 7.71 8.50 3.19
N SER A 105 7.38 9.56 3.92
CA SER A 105 6.86 9.45 5.29
C SER A 105 5.47 8.82 5.33
N SER A 106 4.57 9.18 4.43
CA SER A 106 3.21 8.62 4.37
C SER A 106 3.21 7.13 3.99
N LEU A 107 4.01 6.73 2.99
CA LEU A 107 4.14 5.31 2.62
C LEU A 107 4.74 4.49 3.76
N ALA A 108 5.80 4.99 4.39
CA ALA A 108 6.45 4.31 5.50
C ALA A 108 5.50 4.18 6.71
N ALA A 109 4.62 5.19 6.96
CA ALA A 109 3.58 5.13 7.97
C ALA A 109 2.60 4.00 7.69
N LEU A 110 2.10 3.93 6.46
CA LEU A 110 1.16 2.89 6.06
C LEU A 110 1.76 1.49 6.14
N VAL A 111 3.00 1.31 5.67
CA VAL A 111 3.69 0.02 5.74
C VAL A 111 3.87 -0.39 7.20
N THR A 112 4.31 0.54 8.06
CA THR A 112 4.50 0.27 9.49
C THR A 112 3.16 -0.11 10.14
N TRP A 113 2.12 0.68 9.94
CA TRP A 113 0.79 0.40 10.46
C TRP A 113 0.24 -0.92 9.94
N SER A 114 0.45 -1.22 8.64
CA SER A 114 0.05 -2.49 8.04
C SER A 114 0.74 -3.68 8.71
N TYR A 115 2.00 -3.54 9.02
CA TYR A 115 2.79 -4.54 9.69
C TYR A 115 2.38 -4.71 11.17
N GLU A 116 2.14 -3.63 11.89
CA GLU A 116 1.73 -3.66 13.32
C GLU A 116 0.36 -4.31 13.56
N LEU A 117 -0.51 -4.35 12.55
CA LEU A 117 -1.80 -5.05 12.60
C LEU A 117 -1.71 -6.54 12.28
N LEU A 118 -0.54 -7.05 11.91
CA LEU A 118 -0.30 -8.47 11.75
C LEU A 118 -0.14 -9.12 13.13
N ASP A 119 -0.59 -10.38 13.25
CA ASP A 119 -0.17 -11.21 14.37
C ASP A 119 1.34 -11.56 14.29
N ASP A 120 1.90 -12.02 15.39
CA ASP A 120 3.32 -12.32 15.49
C ASP A 120 3.80 -13.32 14.43
N GLY A 121 2.99 -14.33 14.09
CA GLY A 121 3.33 -15.34 13.08
C GLY A 121 3.42 -14.77 11.68
N LEU A 122 2.49 -13.86 11.32
CA LEU A 122 2.51 -13.15 10.03
C LEU A 122 3.65 -12.14 9.98
N GLN A 123 3.94 -11.43 11.08
CA GLN A 123 5.08 -10.52 11.17
C GLN A 123 6.40 -11.27 10.96
N GLU A 124 6.57 -12.43 11.60
CA GLU A 124 7.73 -13.26 11.44
C GLU A 124 7.88 -13.81 10.02
N THR A 125 6.78 -14.27 9.42
CA THR A 125 6.76 -14.76 8.04
C THR A 125 7.13 -13.65 7.08
N PHE A 126 6.50 -12.49 7.18
CA PHE A 126 6.80 -11.32 6.33
C PHE A 126 8.27 -10.89 6.43
N ALA A 127 8.80 -10.81 7.65
CA ALA A 127 10.21 -10.48 7.86
C ALA A 127 11.13 -11.54 7.26
N ALA A 128 10.83 -12.84 7.42
CA ALA A 128 11.66 -13.92 6.90
C ALA A 128 11.68 -13.96 5.36
N VAL A 129 10.53 -13.79 4.69
CA VAL A 129 10.47 -13.84 3.23
C VAL A 129 11.07 -12.60 2.55
N SER A 130 11.39 -11.54 3.31
CA SER A 130 12.12 -10.38 2.80
C SER A 130 13.55 -10.68 2.34
N VAL A 131 14.09 -11.86 2.66
CA VAL A 131 15.39 -12.32 2.17
C VAL A 131 15.39 -12.57 0.66
N PHE A 132 14.23 -12.85 0.06
CA PHE A 132 14.13 -13.11 -1.37
C PHE A 132 14.18 -11.81 -2.18
N SER A 133 15.10 -11.75 -3.14
CA SER A 133 15.22 -10.65 -4.11
C SER A 133 14.47 -10.92 -5.42
N SER A 134 13.94 -12.12 -5.60
CA SER A 134 13.22 -12.59 -6.78
C SER A 134 11.98 -13.38 -6.38
N PRO A 135 11.02 -13.65 -7.28
CA PRO A 135 9.84 -14.43 -6.96
C PRO A 135 10.17 -15.83 -6.41
N PHE A 136 9.50 -16.23 -5.33
CA PHE A 136 9.72 -17.46 -4.59
C PHE A 136 8.44 -18.30 -4.49
N SER A 137 8.59 -19.59 -4.27
CA SER A 137 7.48 -20.54 -4.07
C SER A 137 7.10 -20.67 -2.58
N VAL A 138 5.97 -21.33 -2.31
CA VAL A 138 5.58 -21.71 -0.95
C VAL A 138 6.65 -22.57 -0.28
N ASP A 139 7.27 -23.52 -1.02
CA ASP A 139 8.29 -24.39 -0.48
C ASP A 139 9.57 -23.63 -0.12
N ASP A 140 9.95 -22.63 -0.92
CA ASP A 140 11.09 -21.77 -0.61
C ASP A 140 10.83 -20.98 0.67
N ALA A 141 9.64 -20.39 0.79
CA ALA A 141 9.25 -19.65 1.99
C ALA A 141 9.18 -20.56 3.22
N ALA A 142 8.65 -21.77 3.08
CA ALA A 142 8.59 -22.76 4.15
C ALA A 142 9.98 -23.15 4.66
N ALA A 143 10.94 -23.38 3.75
CA ALA A 143 12.32 -23.68 4.09
C ALA A 143 12.97 -22.51 4.86
N VAL A 144 12.75 -21.27 4.41
CA VAL A 144 13.33 -20.07 5.04
C VAL A 144 12.68 -19.78 6.40
N CYS A 145 11.37 -19.95 6.52
CA CYS A 145 10.64 -19.77 7.78
C CYS A 145 10.81 -20.94 8.76
N ALA A 146 11.41 -22.04 8.35
CA ALA A 146 11.48 -23.30 9.12
C ALA A 146 10.10 -23.80 9.55
N SER A 147 9.14 -23.79 8.63
CA SER A 147 7.74 -24.13 8.87
C SER A 147 7.21 -25.08 7.81
N VAL A 148 6.01 -25.60 8.02
CA VAL A 148 5.36 -26.49 7.07
C VAL A 148 4.72 -25.72 5.90
N PRO A 149 4.78 -26.24 4.65
CA PRO A 149 4.28 -25.51 3.47
C PRO A 149 2.81 -25.09 3.59
N GLY A 150 1.94 -25.89 4.18
CA GLY A 150 0.52 -25.55 4.33
C GLY A 150 0.26 -24.34 5.22
N ALA A 151 1.00 -24.21 6.33
CA ALA A 151 0.89 -23.04 7.21
C ALA A 151 1.43 -21.78 6.51
N ILE A 152 2.53 -21.91 5.77
CA ILE A 152 3.12 -20.80 5.02
C ILE A 152 2.24 -20.37 3.85
N ALA A 153 1.59 -21.29 3.13
CA ALA A 153 0.65 -20.95 2.07
C ALA A 153 -0.46 -20.04 2.60
N ASN A 154 -1.07 -20.42 3.72
CA ASN A 154 -2.11 -19.61 4.36
C ASN A 154 -1.59 -18.24 4.84
N ALA A 155 -0.39 -18.20 5.42
CA ALA A 155 0.24 -16.94 5.83
C ALA A 155 0.54 -16.02 4.64
N LEU A 156 1.05 -16.57 3.53
CA LEU A 156 1.30 -15.81 2.30
C LEU A 156 0.01 -15.28 1.67
N ASP A 157 -1.07 -16.06 1.68
CA ASP A 157 -2.37 -15.62 1.18
C ASP A 157 -2.91 -14.44 2.01
N GLN A 158 -2.81 -14.51 3.33
CA GLN A 158 -3.19 -13.40 4.21
C GLN A 158 -2.32 -12.15 4.00
N LEU A 159 -1.01 -12.32 3.73
CA LEU A 159 -0.13 -11.20 3.41
C LEU A 159 -0.46 -10.58 2.03
N VAL A 160 -0.92 -11.39 1.07
CA VAL A 160 -1.41 -10.90 -0.23
C VAL A 160 -2.69 -10.10 -0.07
N GLU A 161 -3.65 -10.56 0.73
CA GLU A 161 -4.88 -9.82 1.03
C GLU A 161 -4.62 -8.44 1.65
N ARG A 162 -3.52 -8.32 2.40
CA ARG A 162 -3.08 -7.06 3.00
C ARG A 162 -2.11 -6.25 2.13
N SER A 163 -1.92 -6.63 0.88
CA SER A 163 -1.02 -5.97 -0.09
C SER A 163 0.45 -5.88 0.36
N LEU A 164 0.87 -6.72 1.29
CA LEU A 164 2.26 -6.80 1.77
C LEU A 164 3.12 -7.76 0.94
N VAL A 165 2.48 -8.72 0.27
CA VAL A 165 3.08 -9.64 -0.69
C VAL A 165 2.24 -9.63 -1.95
N THR A 166 2.85 -9.83 -3.12
CA THR A 166 2.15 -9.92 -4.41
C THR A 166 2.25 -11.31 -5.00
N ARG A 167 1.24 -11.71 -5.77
CA ARG A 167 1.30 -12.94 -6.57
C ARG A 167 2.10 -12.68 -7.85
N ALA A 168 3.01 -13.57 -8.16
CA ALA A 168 3.81 -13.57 -9.37
C ALA A 168 3.41 -14.74 -10.29
N PRO A 169 3.77 -14.69 -11.59
CA PRO A 169 3.50 -15.80 -12.53
C PRO A 169 4.01 -17.15 -12.02
N GLY A 170 3.30 -18.22 -12.39
CA GLY A 170 3.68 -19.59 -12.02
C GLY A 170 3.35 -19.93 -10.54
N GLY A 171 2.36 -19.29 -9.93
CA GLY A 171 1.97 -19.55 -8.55
C GLY A 171 3.00 -19.12 -7.50
N ARG A 172 3.90 -18.24 -7.89
CA ARG A 172 4.95 -17.70 -7.02
C ARG A 172 4.47 -16.44 -6.29
N PHE A 173 5.27 -15.98 -5.33
CA PHE A 173 5.07 -14.77 -4.56
C PHE A 173 6.27 -13.85 -4.72
N ALA A 174 6.05 -12.54 -4.57
CA ALA A 174 7.11 -11.55 -4.62
C ALA A 174 6.82 -10.40 -3.64
N LEU A 175 7.87 -9.72 -3.21
CA LEU A 175 7.76 -8.46 -2.48
C LEU A 175 8.18 -7.31 -3.39
N LEU A 176 7.46 -6.20 -3.29
CA LEU A 176 7.95 -4.95 -3.83
C LEU A 176 9.19 -4.51 -3.06
N GLU A 177 10.15 -3.88 -3.74
CA GLU A 177 11.46 -3.54 -3.15
C GLU A 177 11.35 -2.73 -1.85
N THR A 178 10.40 -1.79 -1.79
CA THR A 178 10.15 -0.99 -0.59
C THR A 178 9.68 -1.85 0.59
N LEU A 179 8.77 -2.81 0.34
CA LEU A 179 8.28 -3.74 1.36
C LEU A 179 9.35 -4.74 1.77
N ARG A 180 10.15 -5.20 0.81
CA ARG A 180 11.30 -6.07 1.06
C ARG A 180 12.32 -5.38 1.97
N ALA A 181 12.70 -4.14 1.66
CA ALA A 181 13.63 -3.37 2.48
C ALA A 181 13.11 -3.16 3.91
N PHE A 182 11.81 -2.88 4.07
CA PHE A 182 11.17 -2.76 5.38
C PHE A 182 11.21 -4.09 6.15
N GLY A 183 10.79 -5.21 5.53
CA GLY A 183 10.82 -6.54 6.13
C GLY A 183 12.22 -6.95 6.55
N TRP A 184 13.23 -6.65 5.73
CA TRP A 184 14.63 -6.91 6.03
C TRP A 184 15.11 -6.15 7.28
N GLN A 185 14.73 -4.88 7.43
CA GLN A 185 15.04 -4.11 8.64
C GLN A 185 14.41 -4.72 9.90
N ARG A 186 13.14 -5.21 9.80
CA ARG A 186 12.47 -5.92 10.89
C ARG A 186 13.18 -7.23 11.22
N LEU A 187 13.63 -7.97 10.21
CA LEU A 187 14.39 -9.21 10.39
C LEU A 187 15.71 -8.98 11.12
N ILE A 188 16.47 -7.94 10.73
CA ILE A 188 17.69 -7.55 11.42
C ILE A 188 17.38 -7.16 12.88
N GLY A 189 16.37 -6.31 13.08
CA GLY A 189 15.97 -5.84 14.42
C GLY A 189 15.53 -6.96 15.37
N SER A 190 15.03 -8.09 14.83
CA SER A 190 14.68 -9.28 15.62
C SER A 190 15.86 -10.20 15.95
N GLY A 191 17.06 -9.92 15.42
CA GLY A 191 18.25 -10.76 15.58
C GLY A 191 18.20 -12.10 14.82
N ARG A 192 17.24 -12.29 13.91
CA ARG A 192 17.01 -13.56 13.17
C ARG A 192 17.64 -13.58 11.78
N ALA A 193 18.28 -12.48 11.35
CA ALA A 193 18.78 -12.32 9.99
C ALA A 193 19.80 -13.41 9.60
N ASP A 194 20.74 -13.74 10.47
CA ASP A 194 21.75 -14.78 10.20
C ASP A 194 21.12 -16.16 10.01
N ALA A 195 20.24 -16.56 10.91
CA ALA A 195 19.58 -17.87 10.85
C ALA A 195 18.67 -18.01 9.61
N VAL A 196 17.98 -16.93 9.21
CA VAL A 196 17.16 -16.89 7.99
C VAL A 196 18.05 -16.90 6.76
N GLY A 197 19.13 -16.12 6.75
CA GLY A 197 20.13 -16.07 5.68
C GLY A 197 20.79 -17.42 5.41
N GLU A 198 21.17 -18.16 6.45
CA GLU A 198 21.72 -19.52 6.32
C GLU A 198 20.71 -20.49 5.69
N ARG A 199 19.44 -20.46 6.11
CA ARG A 199 18.40 -21.30 5.51
C ARG A 199 18.15 -20.95 4.05
N HIS A 200 18.15 -19.65 3.73
CA HIS A 200 18.03 -19.17 2.35
C HIS A 200 19.20 -19.65 1.50
N ALA A 201 20.43 -19.46 1.95
CA ALA A 201 21.63 -19.91 1.24
C ALA A 201 21.59 -21.44 0.99
N ARG A 202 21.25 -22.23 1.99
CA ARG A 202 21.09 -23.68 1.86
C ARG A 202 20.06 -24.05 0.79
N ARG A 203 18.90 -23.37 0.83
CA ARG A 203 17.82 -23.60 -0.16
C ARG A 203 18.27 -23.26 -1.59
N MET A 204 19.06 -22.19 -1.75
CA MET A 204 19.58 -21.80 -3.07
C MET A 204 20.58 -22.82 -3.63
N VAL A 205 21.39 -23.45 -2.78
CA VAL A 205 22.33 -24.52 -3.19
C VAL A 205 21.59 -25.78 -3.66
N GLU A 206 20.45 -26.11 -3.08
CA GLU A 206 19.59 -27.23 -3.51
C GLU A 206 18.99 -27.03 -4.92
N TRP A 207 18.95 -25.78 -5.40
CA TRP A 207 18.41 -25.42 -6.72
C TRP A 207 19.48 -25.36 -7.83
N ALA A 208 20.75 -25.32 -7.49
CA ALA A 208 21.86 -25.19 -8.43
C ALA A 208 22.31 -26.54 -8.99
#